data_ecb0006948d8d311510a7fcc00d82e4c
#
_entry.id   ecb0006948d8d311510a7fcc00d82e4c
#
_cell.length_a   1.000
_cell.length_b   1.000
_cell.length_c   1.000
_cell.angle_alpha   90.00
_cell.angle_beta   90.00
_cell.angle_gamma   90.00
#
_symmetry.space_group_name_H-M   'P 1'
#
loop_
_entity.id
_entity.type
_entity.pdbx_description
1 polymer ?
#
loop_
_entity_poly.entity_id
_entity_poly.type
_entity_poly.pdbx_seq_one_letter_code
_entity_poly.pdbx_strand_id
1 'polypeptide(L)'
;VAAARRDFYGRLAHEAWHAYAASRLRPAAGHGLPPWLDEGLAQVLESAPLEAGELRLDAADPSRLTALQALLREGRAPPLAAVLRAGGDRFIAGHASAAEDPSHAYLVAWGLAFDLAVTQPLLAPQAVVALGQGGDGDEVARFERLVGVPLETFELQWRRRMAALRPSAAAAVSPAP
;
A
#
# COMPACT_ATOMS: atom_id res chain seq x y z
N VAL A 1 13.92 -22.59 5.51
CA VAL A 1 13.21 -22.98 4.25
C VAL A 1 11.88 -22.24 4.14
N ALA A 2 11.02 -22.22 5.17
CA ALA A 2 9.70 -21.58 5.11
C ALA A 2 9.78 -20.04 4.88
N ALA A 3 10.65 -19.34 5.61
CA ALA A 3 10.84 -17.89 5.44
C ALA A 3 11.31 -17.54 4.01
N ALA A 4 12.33 -18.25 3.49
CA ALA A 4 12.83 -18.00 2.14
C ALA A 4 11.77 -18.24 1.05
N ARG A 5 10.88 -19.23 1.26
CA ARG A 5 9.74 -19.44 0.34
C ARG A 5 8.73 -18.30 0.42
N ARG A 6 8.43 -17.82 1.62
CA ARG A 6 7.53 -16.67 1.81
C ARG A 6 8.07 -15.42 1.12
N ASP A 7 9.36 -15.11 1.32
CA ASP A 7 10.02 -13.97 0.69
C ASP A 7 10.03 -14.08 -0.86
N PHE A 8 10.25 -15.30 -1.37
CA PHE A 8 10.21 -15.54 -2.81
C PHE A 8 8.81 -15.30 -3.39
N TYR A 9 7.77 -15.87 -2.78
CA TYR A 9 6.39 -15.69 -3.27
C TYR A 9 5.91 -14.25 -3.08
N GLY A 10 6.31 -13.58 -2.01
CA GLY A 10 6.00 -12.17 -1.81
C GLY A 10 6.57 -11.30 -2.93
N ARG A 11 7.86 -11.45 -3.25
CA ARG A 11 8.48 -10.73 -4.37
C ARG A 11 7.84 -11.06 -5.71
N LEU A 12 7.51 -12.33 -5.93
CA LEU A 12 6.81 -12.72 -7.16
C LEU A 12 5.44 -12.05 -7.27
N ALA A 13 4.69 -11.96 -6.18
CA ALA A 13 3.39 -11.27 -6.15
C ALA A 13 3.55 -9.75 -6.41
N HIS A 14 4.59 -9.13 -5.85
CA HIS A 14 4.95 -7.74 -6.11
C HIS A 14 5.19 -7.47 -7.61
N GLU A 15 6.09 -8.23 -8.23
CA GLU A 15 6.41 -8.08 -9.66
C GLU A 15 5.22 -8.44 -10.57
N ALA A 16 4.43 -9.44 -10.18
CA ALA A 16 3.23 -9.82 -10.90
C ALA A 16 2.18 -8.70 -10.89
N TRP A 17 2.07 -7.94 -9.78
CA TRP A 17 1.23 -6.75 -9.72
C TRP A 17 1.67 -5.71 -10.75
N HIS A 18 2.95 -5.33 -10.79
CA HIS A 18 3.46 -4.35 -11.77
C HIS A 18 3.22 -4.81 -13.21
N ALA A 19 3.44 -6.08 -13.52
CA ALA A 19 3.16 -6.63 -14.83
C ALA A 19 1.66 -6.56 -15.17
N TYR A 20 0.77 -6.86 -14.22
CA TYR A 20 -0.68 -6.72 -14.37
C TYR A 20 -1.08 -5.26 -14.58
N ALA A 21 -0.61 -4.35 -13.72
CA ALA A 21 -0.90 -2.92 -13.80
C ALA A 21 -0.44 -2.33 -15.14
N ALA A 22 0.76 -2.68 -15.60
CA ALA A 22 1.28 -2.23 -16.89
C ALA A 22 0.45 -2.75 -18.07
N SER A 23 0.00 -4.01 -18.02
CA SER A 23 -0.70 -4.65 -19.14
C SER A 23 -2.20 -4.35 -19.17
N ARG A 24 -2.84 -4.18 -18.01
CA ARG A 24 -4.30 -4.09 -17.91
C ARG A 24 -4.81 -2.72 -17.47
N LEU A 25 -4.11 -2.07 -16.57
CA LEU A 25 -4.59 -0.81 -16.00
C LEU A 25 -4.04 0.41 -16.76
N ARG A 26 -2.76 0.39 -17.15
CA ARG A 26 -2.15 1.51 -17.91
C ARG A 26 -2.89 1.81 -19.23
N PRO A 27 -3.27 0.83 -20.07
CA PRO A 27 -4.03 1.13 -21.30
C PRO A 27 -5.37 1.80 -21.03
N ALA A 28 -6.05 1.44 -19.93
CA ALA A 28 -7.33 2.02 -19.54
C ALA A 28 -7.17 3.41 -18.87
N ALA A 29 -6.07 3.62 -18.14
CA ALA A 29 -5.79 4.86 -17.41
C ALA A 29 -5.07 5.92 -18.25
N GLY A 30 -4.39 5.53 -19.33
CA GLY A 30 -3.65 6.44 -20.22
C GLY A 30 -2.25 6.80 -19.72
N HIS A 31 -2.07 7.09 -18.45
CA HIS A 31 -0.78 7.54 -17.87
C HIS A 31 -0.17 6.57 -16.83
N GLY A 32 -0.84 5.48 -16.53
CA GLY A 32 -0.44 4.56 -15.46
C GLY A 32 -0.96 4.99 -14.09
N LEU A 33 -0.76 4.13 -13.09
CA LEU A 33 -1.18 4.42 -11.72
C LEU A 33 -0.26 5.47 -11.09
N PRO A 34 -0.77 6.27 -10.13
CA PRO A 34 0.10 7.07 -9.28
C PRO A 34 1.13 6.19 -8.57
N PRO A 35 2.40 6.59 -8.48
CA PRO A 35 3.46 5.76 -7.90
C PRO A 35 3.16 5.25 -6.49
N TRP A 36 2.55 6.08 -5.64
CA TRP A 36 2.15 5.67 -4.29
C TRP A 36 1.14 4.52 -4.27
N LEU A 37 0.23 4.49 -5.26
CA LEU A 37 -0.79 3.44 -5.35
C LEU A 37 -0.22 2.17 -5.98
N ASP A 38 0.58 2.31 -7.02
CA ASP A 38 1.21 1.18 -7.70
C ASP A 38 2.12 0.42 -6.74
N GLU A 39 3.05 1.12 -6.10
CA GLU A 39 3.95 0.54 -5.09
C GLU A 39 3.21 0.09 -3.83
N GLY A 40 2.21 0.86 -3.38
CA GLY A 40 1.43 0.51 -2.21
C GLY A 40 0.67 -0.80 -2.37
N LEU A 41 0.02 -1.03 -3.51
CA LEU A 41 -0.68 -2.28 -3.81
C LEU A 41 0.29 -3.45 -4.05
N ALA A 42 1.42 -3.21 -4.71
CA ALA A 42 2.48 -4.21 -4.84
C ALA A 42 2.94 -4.72 -3.47
N GLN A 43 3.15 -3.80 -2.52
CA GLN A 43 3.53 -4.15 -1.14
C GLN A 43 2.42 -4.87 -0.36
N VAL A 44 1.14 -4.52 -0.57
CA VAL A 44 0.02 -5.23 0.05
C VAL A 44 0.02 -6.69 -0.40
N LEU A 45 0.20 -6.95 -1.70
CA LEU A 45 0.28 -8.30 -2.25
C LEU A 45 1.55 -9.04 -1.78
N GLU A 46 2.70 -8.36 -1.76
CA GLU A 46 3.98 -8.91 -1.29
C GLU A 46 3.90 -9.40 0.17
N SER A 47 3.22 -8.63 1.01
CA SER A 47 3.14 -8.91 2.44
C SER A 47 1.97 -9.82 2.83
N ALA A 48 1.06 -10.11 1.90
CA ALA A 48 -0.10 -10.95 2.17
C ALA A 48 0.30 -12.38 2.54
N PRO A 49 -0.22 -12.95 3.64
CA PRO A 49 0.00 -14.34 3.97
C PRO A 49 -0.57 -15.26 2.89
N LEU A 50 0.20 -16.28 2.51
CA LEU A 50 -0.29 -17.38 1.68
C LEU A 50 -0.77 -18.51 2.59
N GLU A 51 -2.08 -18.68 2.70
CA GLU A 51 -2.70 -19.72 3.52
C GLU A 51 -3.50 -20.68 2.63
N ALA A 52 -3.25 -21.97 2.74
CA ALA A 52 -3.91 -23.01 1.94
C ALA A 52 -3.90 -22.77 0.41
N GLY A 53 -2.89 -22.05 -0.10
CA GLY A 53 -2.77 -21.69 -1.51
C GLY A 53 -3.47 -20.40 -1.92
N GLU A 54 -4.07 -19.69 -0.98
CA GLU A 54 -4.77 -18.42 -1.21
C GLU A 54 -4.05 -17.26 -0.52
N LEU A 55 -3.98 -16.09 -1.19
CA LEU A 55 -3.48 -14.85 -0.60
C LEU A 55 -4.53 -14.25 0.33
N ARG A 56 -4.18 -14.06 1.58
CA ARG A 56 -5.03 -13.42 2.59
C ARG A 56 -4.78 -11.92 2.61
N LEU A 57 -5.58 -11.18 1.88
CA LEU A 57 -5.48 -9.71 1.81
C LEU A 57 -6.15 -9.00 2.99
N ASP A 58 -6.98 -9.70 3.74
CA ASP A 58 -7.75 -9.18 4.89
C ASP A 58 -6.91 -8.99 6.17
N ALA A 59 -5.63 -9.38 6.15
CA ALA A 59 -4.74 -9.31 7.29
C ALA A 59 -3.56 -8.37 7.01
N ALA A 60 -3.38 -7.36 7.86
CA ALA A 60 -2.19 -6.51 7.81
C ALA A 60 -0.94 -7.29 8.22
N ASP A 61 0.16 -7.12 7.47
CA ASP A 61 1.46 -7.67 7.87
C ASP A 61 1.90 -7.10 9.23
N PRO A 62 2.16 -7.93 10.25
CA PRO A 62 2.46 -7.45 11.59
C PRO A 62 3.72 -6.61 11.68
N SER A 63 4.75 -6.90 10.87
CA SER A 63 6.02 -6.18 10.89
C SER A 63 5.86 -4.79 10.30
N ARG A 64 5.23 -4.69 9.12
CA ARG A 64 4.94 -3.41 8.46
C ARG A 64 4.00 -2.55 9.31
N LEU A 65 2.96 -3.16 9.90
CA LEU A 65 2.03 -2.43 10.76
C LEU A 65 2.73 -1.88 12.00
N THR A 66 3.56 -2.68 12.67
CA THR A 66 4.34 -2.24 13.84
C THR A 66 5.27 -1.09 13.47
N ALA A 67 5.97 -1.17 12.34
CA ALA A 67 6.86 -0.12 11.86
C ALA A 67 6.08 1.17 11.53
N LEU A 68 4.94 1.07 10.82
CA LEU A 68 4.09 2.22 10.52
C LEU A 68 3.55 2.88 11.80
N GLN A 69 3.09 2.08 12.76
CA GLN A 69 2.61 2.60 14.05
C GLN A 69 3.72 3.31 14.85
N ALA A 70 4.95 2.82 14.76
CA ALA A 70 6.10 3.49 15.35
C ALA A 70 6.35 4.86 14.70
N LEU A 71 6.38 4.92 13.35
CA LEU A 71 6.53 6.18 12.61
C LEU A 71 5.43 7.20 12.95
N LEU A 72 4.18 6.74 13.05
CA LEU A 72 3.04 7.59 13.39
C LEU A 72 3.17 8.15 14.81
N ARG A 73 3.55 7.31 15.77
CA ARG A 73 3.74 7.70 17.19
C ARG A 73 4.88 8.68 17.40
N GLU A 74 5.96 8.52 16.63
CA GLU A 74 7.15 9.34 16.70
C GLU A 74 7.05 10.64 15.88
N GLY A 75 5.93 10.84 15.17
CA GLY A 75 5.74 12.01 14.31
C GLY A 75 6.65 12.04 13.07
N ARG A 76 7.26 10.91 12.70
CA ARG A 76 8.21 10.80 11.56
C ARG A 76 7.54 10.36 10.26
N ALA A 77 6.28 9.98 10.30
CA ALA A 77 5.55 9.64 9.08
C ALA A 77 5.37 10.88 8.20
N PRO A 78 5.80 10.85 6.93
CA PRO A 78 5.61 11.96 6.01
C PRO A 78 4.13 12.33 5.88
N PRO A 79 3.81 13.61 5.60
CA PRO A 79 2.45 14.03 5.27
C PRO A 79 1.94 13.30 4.03
N LEU A 80 0.66 12.91 4.01
CA LEU A 80 0.08 12.22 2.85
C LEU A 80 0.22 13.05 1.57
N ALA A 81 0.11 14.38 1.64
CA ALA A 81 0.34 15.25 0.49
C ALA A 81 1.72 15.03 -0.17
N ALA A 82 2.76 14.80 0.63
CA ALA A 82 4.11 14.53 0.13
C ALA A 82 4.21 13.13 -0.50
N VAL A 83 3.52 12.14 0.05
CA VAL A 83 3.47 10.77 -0.48
C VAL A 83 2.69 10.73 -1.80
N LEU A 84 1.53 11.39 -1.86
CA LEU A 84 0.69 11.44 -3.06
C LEU A 84 1.40 12.10 -4.25
N ARG A 85 2.21 13.16 -3.99
CA ARG A 85 2.95 13.89 -5.03
C ARG A 85 4.33 13.30 -5.34
N ALA A 86 4.75 12.25 -4.62
CA ALA A 86 6.06 11.64 -4.83
C ALA A 86 6.13 10.95 -6.19
N GLY A 87 7.18 11.26 -6.97
CA GLY A 87 7.48 10.56 -8.21
C GLY A 87 7.98 9.14 -7.97
N GLY A 88 8.02 8.33 -9.03
CA GLY A 88 8.48 6.93 -8.97
C GLY A 88 9.89 6.77 -8.41
N ASP A 89 10.80 7.71 -8.70
CA ASP A 89 12.19 7.69 -8.23
C ASP A 89 12.30 7.59 -6.70
N ARG A 90 11.39 8.24 -5.98
CA ARG A 90 11.37 8.21 -4.51
C ARG A 90 11.02 6.83 -3.97
N PHE A 91 10.19 6.09 -4.66
CA PHE A 91 9.80 4.73 -4.27
C PHE A 91 10.86 3.71 -4.67
N ILE A 92 11.51 3.86 -5.83
CA ILE A 92 12.63 3.02 -6.26
C ILE A 92 13.80 3.12 -5.27
N ALA A 93 14.14 4.34 -4.82
CA ALA A 93 15.17 4.55 -3.81
C ALA A 93 14.84 3.90 -2.46
N GLY A 94 13.56 3.80 -2.09
CA GLY A 94 13.09 3.12 -0.89
C GLY A 94 13.34 1.61 -0.88
N HIS A 95 13.37 0.97 -2.05
CA HIS A 95 13.75 -0.43 -2.18
C HIS A 95 15.26 -0.68 -1.94
N ALA A 96 16.10 0.28 -2.26
CA ALA A 96 17.55 0.10 -2.31
C ALA A 96 18.27 0.50 -1.01
N SER A 97 17.63 1.27 -0.11
CA SER A 97 18.30 1.78 1.08
C SER A 97 17.44 1.65 2.33
N ALA A 98 18.01 1.06 3.37
CA ALA A 98 17.46 1.08 4.73
C ALA A 98 17.59 2.46 5.42
N ALA A 99 17.98 3.50 4.70
CA ALA A 99 18.24 4.84 5.23
C ALA A 99 17.03 5.77 5.06
N GLU A 100 16.42 5.97 6.14
CA GLU A 100 15.56 6.97 6.76
C GLU A 100 14.38 7.60 5.98
N ASP A 101 14.48 8.21 4.82
CA ASP A 101 13.36 9.01 4.27
C ASP A 101 12.57 8.32 3.14
N PRO A 102 13.19 7.66 2.17
CA PRO A 102 12.45 6.93 1.14
C PRO A 102 11.67 5.73 1.69
N SER A 103 12.23 5.04 2.69
CA SER A 103 11.58 3.90 3.34
C SER A 103 10.31 4.29 4.10
N HIS A 104 10.25 5.50 4.66
CA HIS A 104 9.05 6.00 5.35
C HIS A 104 7.90 6.25 4.38
N ALA A 105 8.17 6.90 3.23
CA ALA A 105 7.16 7.12 2.19
C ALA A 105 6.63 5.78 1.63
N TYR A 106 7.52 4.82 1.43
CA TYR A 106 7.20 3.47 0.97
C TYR A 106 6.27 2.74 1.95
N LEU A 107 6.57 2.82 3.25
CA LEU A 107 5.75 2.22 4.31
C LEU A 107 4.39 2.94 4.47
N VAL A 108 4.36 4.26 4.33
CA VAL A 108 3.10 5.03 4.35
C VAL A 108 2.24 4.70 3.13
N ALA A 109 2.84 4.52 1.94
CA ALA A 109 2.12 4.11 0.74
C ALA A 109 1.49 2.72 0.91
N TRP A 110 2.21 1.76 1.53
CA TRP A 110 1.64 0.46 1.91
C TRP A 110 0.41 0.61 2.82
N GLY A 111 0.55 1.38 3.92
CA GLY A 111 -0.54 1.56 4.88
C GLY A 111 -1.75 2.28 4.28
N LEU A 112 -1.52 3.23 3.37
CA LEU A 112 -2.57 3.92 2.64
C LEU A 112 -3.29 2.99 1.66
N ALA A 113 -2.56 2.22 0.86
CA ALA A 113 -3.13 1.25 -0.07
C ALA A 113 -3.90 0.14 0.68
N PHE A 114 -3.36 -0.36 1.80
CA PHE A 114 -4.05 -1.33 2.65
C PHE A 114 -5.36 -0.77 3.21
N ASP A 115 -5.36 0.45 3.74
CA ASP A 115 -6.58 1.09 4.27
C ASP A 115 -7.66 1.22 3.19
N LEU A 116 -7.28 1.68 1.99
CA LEU A 116 -8.22 1.90 0.89
C LEU A 116 -8.67 0.62 0.19
N ALA A 117 -7.88 -0.44 0.21
CA ALA A 117 -8.23 -1.71 -0.41
C ALA A 117 -9.01 -2.64 0.53
N VAL A 118 -8.67 -2.64 1.81
CA VAL A 118 -9.12 -3.64 2.79
C VAL A 118 -10.01 -3.04 3.87
N THR A 119 -9.53 -2.00 4.55
CA THR A 119 -10.26 -1.42 5.70
C THR A 119 -11.46 -0.59 5.24
N GLN A 120 -11.29 0.15 4.16
CA GLN A 120 -12.32 0.98 3.54
C GLN A 120 -12.33 0.71 2.03
N PRO A 121 -12.98 -0.34 1.54
CA PRO A 121 -12.81 -0.83 0.16
C PRO A 121 -13.27 0.21 -0.88
N LEU A 122 -12.47 1.26 -1.05
CA LEU A 122 -12.69 2.36 -2.01
C LEU A 122 -12.02 2.12 -3.37
N LEU A 123 -11.09 1.15 -3.45
CA LEU A 123 -10.35 0.84 -4.68
C LEU A 123 -11.10 -0.15 -5.59
N ALA A 124 -12.36 0.18 -5.92
CA ALA A 124 -13.04 -0.51 -7.02
C ALA A 124 -12.27 -0.31 -8.34
N PRO A 125 -12.33 -1.24 -9.30
CA PRO A 125 -11.59 -1.14 -10.56
C PRO A 125 -11.74 0.20 -11.28
N GLN A 126 -12.94 0.77 -11.28
CA GLN A 126 -13.23 2.07 -11.90
C GLN A 126 -12.53 3.22 -11.18
N ALA A 127 -12.44 3.16 -9.85
CA ALA A 127 -11.74 4.16 -9.05
C ALA A 127 -10.22 4.11 -9.29
N VAL A 128 -9.66 2.92 -9.39
CA VAL A 128 -8.24 2.71 -9.72
C VAL A 128 -7.91 3.28 -11.09
N VAL A 129 -8.74 2.99 -12.10
CA VAL A 129 -8.59 3.55 -13.46
C VAL A 129 -8.71 5.07 -13.43
N ALA A 130 -9.68 5.63 -12.71
CA ALA A 130 -9.88 7.08 -12.61
C ALA A 130 -8.69 7.80 -11.97
N LEU A 131 -8.02 7.20 -10.99
CA LEU A 131 -6.78 7.72 -10.41
C LEU A 131 -5.64 7.79 -11.42
N GLY A 132 -5.56 6.83 -12.34
CA GLY A 132 -4.56 6.79 -13.40
C GLY A 132 -4.88 7.67 -14.63
N GLN A 133 -6.10 8.13 -14.80
CA GLN A 133 -6.52 8.98 -15.94
C GLN A 133 -6.12 10.44 -15.80
N GLY A 134 -5.57 10.85 -14.70
CA GLY A 134 -5.14 12.22 -14.49
C GLY A 134 -3.84 12.52 -15.23
N GLY A 135 -3.89 13.38 -16.26
CA GLY A 135 -2.71 14.10 -16.72
C GLY A 135 -2.13 14.99 -15.60
N ASP A 136 -1.37 16.04 -15.92
CA ASP A 136 -0.66 16.95 -14.98
C ASP A 136 -1.54 17.67 -13.92
N GLY A 137 -2.62 17.04 -13.51
CA GLY A 137 -3.52 17.51 -12.46
C GLY A 137 -2.99 17.20 -11.05
N ASP A 138 -3.47 17.98 -10.08
CA ASP A 138 -3.10 17.80 -8.67
C ASP A 138 -3.53 16.41 -8.14
N GLU A 139 -2.52 15.58 -7.80
CA GLU A 139 -2.71 14.26 -7.21
C GLU A 139 -3.58 14.30 -5.96
N VAL A 140 -3.46 15.37 -5.18
CA VAL A 140 -4.26 15.59 -3.97
C VAL A 140 -5.73 15.75 -4.33
N ALA A 141 -6.05 16.58 -5.34
CA ALA A 141 -7.44 16.78 -5.75
C ALA A 141 -8.08 15.49 -6.30
N ARG A 142 -7.30 14.64 -6.99
CA ARG A 142 -7.78 13.31 -7.42
C ARG A 142 -8.06 12.39 -6.23
N PHE A 143 -7.16 12.40 -5.28
CA PHE A 143 -7.31 11.63 -4.05
C PHE A 143 -8.54 12.09 -3.24
N GLU A 144 -8.74 13.39 -3.07
CA GLU A 144 -9.91 13.94 -2.38
C GLU A 144 -11.23 13.55 -3.04
N ARG A 145 -11.26 13.52 -4.37
CA ARG A 145 -12.44 13.01 -5.09
C ARG A 145 -12.70 11.52 -4.83
N LEU A 146 -11.66 10.72 -4.70
CA LEU A 146 -11.78 9.29 -4.36
C LEU A 146 -12.37 9.11 -2.96
N VAL A 147 -11.82 9.81 -1.97
CA VAL A 147 -12.18 9.59 -0.56
C VAL A 147 -13.38 10.43 -0.10
N GLY A 148 -13.79 11.43 -0.90
CA GLY A 148 -14.98 12.26 -0.66
C GLY A 148 -14.82 13.30 0.45
N VAL A 149 -13.60 13.53 0.96
CA VAL A 149 -13.31 14.50 2.02
C VAL A 149 -11.96 15.21 1.76
N PRO A 150 -11.73 16.40 2.35
CA PRO A 150 -10.43 17.08 2.26
C PRO A 150 -9.30 16.20 2.80
N LEU A 151 -8.11 16.29 2.17
CA LEU A 151 -6.95 15.47 2.50
C LEU A 151 -6.57 15.56 3.98
N GLU A 152 -6.58 16.74 4.57
CA GLU A 152 -6.26 16.94 5.99
C GLU A 152 -7.20 16.16 6.91
N THR A 153 -8.50 16.16 6.60
CA THR A 153 -9.51 15.41 7.33
C THR A 153 -9.28 13.91 7.17
N PHE A 154 -9.03 13.46 5.95
CA PHE A 154 -8.73 12.05 5.68
C PHE A 154 -7.46 11.61 6.40
N GLU A 155 -6.38 12.39 6.30
CA GLU A 155 -5.09 12.07 6.93
C GLU A 155 -5.22 11.90 8.44
N LEU A 156 -5.95 12.79 9.11
CA LEU A 156 -6.20 12.69 10.53
C LEU A 156 -6.95 11.40 10.90
N GLN A 157 -7.97 11.06 10.13
CA GLN A 157 -8.74 9.83 10.32
C GLN A 157 -7.91 8.58 10.02
N TRP A 158 -7.17 8.59 8.92
CA TRP A 158 -6.28 7.51 8.52
C TRP A 158 -5.21 7.23 9.57
N ARG A 159 -4.53 8.26 10.08
CA ARG A 159 -3.54 8.12 11.17
C ARG A 159 -4.14 7.45 12.41
N ARG A 160 -5.36 7.83 12.78
CA ARG A 160 -6.08 7.22 13.90
C ARG A 160 -6.43 5.76 13.64
N ARG A 161 -6.92 5.43 12.44
CA ARG A 161 -7.24 4.05 12.05
C ARG A 161 -6.00 3.18 12.08
N MET A 162 -4.91 3.61 11.44
CA MET A 162 -3.66 2.85 11.41
C MET A 162 -3.05 2.66 12.81
N ALA A 163 -3.10 3.68 13.66
CA ALA A 163 -2.65 3.56 15.04
C ALA A 163 -3.48 2.57 15.87
N ALA A 164 -4.77 2.44 15.57
CA ALA A 164 -5.69 1.54 16.27
C ALA A 164 -5.77 0.13 15.65
N LEU A 165 -5.30 -0.05 14.41
CA LEU A 165 -5.36 -1.31 13.70
C LEU A 165 -4.57 -2.39 14.46
N ARG A 166 -5.14 -3.58 14.55
CA ARG A 166 -4.48 -4.73 15.17
C ARG A 166 -4.08 -5.72 14.10
N PRO A 167 -2.90 -6.35 14.21
CA PRO A 167 -2.59 -7.48 13.35
C PRO A 167 -3.70 -8.52 13.52
N SER A 168 -4.17 -9.08 12.41
CA SER A 168 -5.05 -10.24 12.50
C SER A 168 -4.31 -11.33 13.26
N ALA A 169 -4.96 -11.92 14.27
CA ALA A 169 -4.39 -13.09 14.91
C ALA A 169 -4.22 -14.14 13.79
N ALA A 170 -2.97 -14.44 13.43
CA ALA A 170 -2.68 -15.59 12.59
C ALA A 170 -3.44 -16.75 13.20
N ALA A 171 -4.35 -17.37 12.44
CA ALA A 171 -5.01 -18.56 12.90
C ALA A 171 -3.90 -19.50 13.34
N ALA A 172 -3.85 -19.81 14.64
CA ALA A 172 -2.85 -20.70 15.18
C ALA A 172 -2.99 -21.99 14.38
N VAL A 173 -1.99 -22.28 13.55
CA VAL A 173 -1.92 -23.54 12.81
C VAL A 173 -1.88 -24.59 13.90
N SER A 174 -3.04 -25.17 14.19
CA SER A 174 -3.12 -26.37 15.02
C SER A 174 -2.29 -27.42 14.28
N PRO A 175 -1.23 -27.97 14.87
CA PRO A 175 -0.54 -29.06 14.22
C PRO A 175 -1.58 -30.17 14.00
N ALA A 176 -1.74 -30.55 12.74
CA ALA A 176 -2.57 -31.72 12.39
C ALA A 176 -2.06 -32.95 13.13
N PRO A 177 -2.95 -33.83 13.62
CA PRO A 177 -2.60 -35.01 14.36
C PRO A 177 -1.76 -35.99 13.55
#